data_6cc2e7adac809e6c03ba38e51b1935fa
#
_entry.id   6cc2e7adac809e6c03ba38e51b1935fa
#
_cell.length_a   1.000
_cell.length_b   1.000
_cell.length_c   1.000
_cell.angle_alpha   90.00
_cell.angle_beta   90.00
_cell.angle_gamma   90.00
#
_symmetry.space_group_name_H-M   'P 1'
#
loop_
_entity.id
_entity.type
_entity.pdbx_description
1 polymer ?
#
loop_
_entity_poly.entity_id
_entity_poly.type
_entity_poly.pdbx_seq_one_letter_code
_entity_poly.pdbx_strand_id
1 'polypeptide(L)'
;MVQTVAVIDYGSGNIHSVTKAIEHAGICRVIVTSDASSIRAADRVVLPGVGAMGDCMQGLKDRALDSVVLDLIGTKPLMAICVGMQILAKYGEESSGVQALSLIHI
;
A
#
# COMPACT_ATOMS: atom_id res chain seq x y z
N MET A 1 5.09 -16.93 -15.13
CA MET A 1 5.88 -16.25 -14.10
C MET A 1 4.96 -15.71 -13.03
N VAL A 2 5.26 -15.96 -11.76
CA VAL A 2 4.40 -15.53 -10.65
C VAL A 2 4.77 -14.10 -10.27
N GLN A 3 3.77 -13.21 -10.21
CA GLN A 3 3.99 -11.85 -9.74
C GLN A 3 4.04 -11.80 -8.22
N THR A 4 4.85 -10.90 -7.69
CA THR A 4 4.96 -10.65 -6.27
C THR A 4 4.11 -9.45 -5.87
N VAL A 5 3.27 -9.63 -4.87
CA VAL A 5 2.45 -8.57 -4.28
C VAL A 5 2.97 -8.32 -2.88
N ALA A 6 3.38 -7.10 -2.60
CA ALA A 6 3.81 -6.69 -1.26
C ALA A 6 2.65 -6.02 -0.55
N VAL A 7 2.30 -6.51 0.63
CA VAL A 7 1.35 -5.86 1.52
C VAL A 7 2.15 -5.09 2.55
N ILE A 8 1.97 -3.78 2.60
CA ILE A 8 2.74 -2.92 3.50
C ILE A 8 2.26 -3.13 4.94
N ASP A 9 3.17 -3.61 5.77
CA ASP A 9 2.92 -3.76 7.21
C ASP A 9 3.51 -2.56 7.94
N TYR A 10 2.65 -1.67 8.38
CA TYR A 10 3.07 -0.46 9.10
C TYR A 10 2.39 -0.32 10.45
N GLY A 11 1.93 -1.43 11.00
CA GLY A 11 1.31 -1.47 12.32
C GLY A 11 -0.18 -1.19 12.34
N SER A 12 -0.80 -1.04 11.19
CA SER A 12 -2.23 -0.77 11.06
C SER A 12 -2.83 -1.65 9.98
N GLY A 13 -4.12 -1.85 10.08
CA GLY A 13 -4.87 -2.60 9.09
C GLY A 13 -5.09 -4.05 9.48
N ASN A 14 -6.04 -4.68 8.84
CA ASN A 14 -6.31 -6.10 9.02
C ASN A 14 -5.46 -6.88 8.02
N ILE A 15 -4.16 -6.92 8.30
CA ILE A 15 -3.17 -7.53 7.41
C ILE A 15 -3.51 -8.98 7.10
N HIS A 16 -3.95 -9.73 8.11
CA HIS A 16 -4.26 -11.14 7.94
C HIS A 16 -5.39 -11.36 6.93
N SER A 17 -6.50 -10.62 7.07
CA SER A 17 -7.64 -10.74 6.16
C SER A 17 -7.28 -10.31 4.75
N VAL A 18 -6.54 -9.22 4.60
CA VAL A 18 -6.11 -8.73 3.29
C VAL A 18 -5.20 -9.74 2.63
N THR A 19 -4.22 -10.27 3.35
CA THR A 19 -3.29 -11.27 2.84
C THR A 19 -4.01 -12.52 2.39
N LYS A 20 -4.96 -13.02 3.21
CA LYS A 20 -5.76 -14.20 2.86
C LYS A 20 -6.57 -13.97 1.59
N ALA A 21 -7.18 -12.81 1.45
CA ALA A 21 -7.98 -12.48 0.28
C ALA A 21 -7.13 -12.49 -1.01
N ILE A 22 -5.92 -11.92 -0.93
CA ILE A 22 -5.02 -11.88 -2.08
C ILE A 22 -4.50 -13.28 -2.41
N GLU A 23 -4.12 -14.05 -1.40
CA GLU A 23 -3.66 -15.43 -1.58
C GLU A 23 -4.75 -16.29 -2.21
N HIS A 24 -5.99 -16.06 -1.82
CA HIS A 24 -7.12 -16.81 -2.35
C HIS A 24 -7.34 -16.58 -3.85
N ALA A 25 -6.88 -15.46 -4.38
CA ALA A 25 -6.91 -15.20 -5.81
C ALA A 25 -5.97 -16.14 -6.59
N GLY A 26 -4.95 -16.68 -5.94
CA GLY A 26 -4.20 -17.84 -6.43
C GLY A 26 -3.16 -17.62 -7.50
N ILE A 27 -2.97 -16.39 -7.98
CA ILE A 27 -2.12 -16.13 -9.14
C ILE A 27 -0.86 -15.30 -8.80
N CYS A 28 -0.60 -15.10 -7.52
CA CYS A 28 0.53 -14.26 -7.11
C CYS A 28 1.16 -14.79 -5.83
N ARG A 29 2.37 -14.37 -5.60
CA ARG A 29 3.09 -14.58 -4.36
C ARG A 29 2.90 -13.35 -3.48
N VAL A 30 2.41 -13.54 -2.25
CA VAL A 30 2.17 -12.43 -1.33
C VAL A 30 3.26 -12.38 -0.28
N ILE A 31 3.83 -11.21 -0.09
CA ILE A 31 4.74 -10.95 1.03
C ILE A 31 4.17 -9.83 1.88
N VAL A 32 4.23 -9.99 3.19
CA VAL A 32 3.85 -8.95 4.16
C VAL A 32 5.15 -8.39 4.71
N THR A 33 5.38 -7.11 4.53
CA THR A 33 6.69 -6.55 4.87
C THR A 33 6.61 -5.07 5.19
N SER A 34 7.50 -4.62 6.06
CA SER A 34 7.76 -3.20 6.32
C SER A 34 9.09 -2.76 5.72
N ASP A 35 9.77 -3.64 4.99
CA ASP A 35 11.07 -3.35 4.40
C ASP A 35 10.91 -2.59 3.08
N ALA A 36 11.49 -1.39 3.00
CA ALA A 36 11.37 -0.53 1.83
C ALA A 36 11.90 -1.21 0.56
N SER A 37 13.01 -1.93 0.66
CA SER A 37 13.60 -2.61 -0.50
C SER A 37 12.67 -3.68 -1.07
N SER A 38 12.07 -4.47 -0.19
CA SER A 38 11.13 -5.52 -0.59
C SER A 38 9.88 -4.93 -1.24
N ILE A 39 9.38 -3.82 -0.69
CA ILE A 39 8.22 -3.14 -1.24
C ILE A 39 8.55 -2.59 -2.63
N ARG A 40 9.69 -1.95 -2.79
CA ARG A 40 10.10 -1.38 -4.08
C ARG A 40 10.36 -2.46 -5.13
N ALA A 41 10.80 -3.63 -4.72
CA ALA A 41 11.10 -4.74 -5.62
C ALA A 41 9.86 -5.51 -6.07
N ALA A 42 8.74 -5.39 -5.36
CA ALA A 42 7.51 -6.11 -5.69
C ALA A 42 6.91 -5.62 -7.00
N ASP A 43 6.20 -6.49 -7.70
CA ASP A 43 5.51 -6.12 -8.94
C ASP A 43 4.29 -5.24 -8.66
N ARG A 44 3.61 -5.49 -7.55
CA ARG A 44 2.43 -4.74 -7.13
C ARG A 44 2.49 -4.53 -5.63
N VAL A 45 1.86 -3.45 -5.16
CA VAL A 45 1.87 -3.10 -3.74
C VAL A 45 0.45 -2.85 -3.25
N VAL A 46 0.16 -3.32 -2.05
CA VAL A 46 -1.12 -3.10 -1.38
C VAL A 46 -0.89 -2.26 -0.13
N LEU A 47 -1.64 -1.17 -0.03
CA LEU A 47 -1.63 -0.30 1.15
C LEU A 47 -2.94 -0.49 1.91
N PRO A 48 -2.95 -1.29 2.98
CA PRO A 48 -4.13 -1.46 3.81
C PRO A 48 -4.23 -0.34 4.84
N GLY A 49 -5.39 -0.20 5.46
CA GLY A 49 -5.52 0.72 6.58
C GLY A 49 -6.90 0.60 7.21
N VAL A 50 -6.96 0.60 8.53
CA VAL A 50 -8.21 0.65 9.29
C VAL A 50 -8.06 1.67 10.39
N GLY A 51 -9.20 2.20 10.86
CA GLY A 51 -9.22 3.19 11.92
C GLY A 51 -9.02 4.61 11.42
N ALA A 52 -8.38 5.45 12.21
CA ALA A 52 -8.18 6.85 11.87
C ALA A 52 -7.04 7.02 10.87
N MET A 53 -7.28 7.84 9.86
CA MET A 53 -6.27 8.12 8.83
C MET A 53 -4.99 8.69 9.44
N GLY A 54 -5.10 9.58 10.44
CA GLY A 54 -3.94 10.19 11.08
C GLY A 54 -3.04 9.17 11.76
N ASP A 55 -3.63 8.17 12.40
CA ASP A 55 -2.86 7.10 13.06
C ASP A 55 -2.14 6.25 12.04
N CYS A 56 -2.79 5.97 10.93
CA CYS A 56 -2.19 5.20 9.84
C CYS A 56 -1.02 5.97 9.21
N MET A 57 -1.21 7.25 8.94
CA MET A 57 -0.15 8.08 8.37
C MET A 57 1.04 8.18 9.32
N GLN A 58 0.78 8.28 10.62
CA GLN A 58 1.85 8.30 11.61
C GLN A 58 2.61 6.98 11.63
N GLY A 59 1.91 5.84 11.53
CA GLY A 59 2.53 4.54 11.45
C GLY A 59 3.47 4.40 10.24
N LEU A 60 3.08 4.96 9.10
CA LEU A 60 3.94 4.98 7.92
C LEU A 60 5.18 5.85 8.16
N LYS A 61 5.01 7.03 8.75
CA LYS A 61 6.11 7.94 9.04
C LYS A 61 7.11 7.33 10.03
N ASP A 62 6.60 6.67 11.07
CA ASP A 62 7.44 6.06 12.09
C ASP A 62 8.36 4.99 11.53
N ARG A 63 7.98 4.40 10.41
CA ARG A 63 8.75 3.35 9.72
C ARG A 63 9.43 3.85 8.46
N ALA A 64 9.41 5.15 8.21
CA ALA A 64 9.95 5.79 7.01
C ALA A 64 9.36 5.21 5.71
N LEU A 65 8.11 4.78 5.76
CA LEU A 65 7.42 4.21 4.61
C LEU A 65 6.57 5.23 3.84
N ASP A 66 6.35 6.41 4.40
CA ASP A 66 5.62 7.48 3.73
C ASP A 66 6.32 7.90 2.42
N SER A 67 7.64 8.05 2.45
CA SER A 67 8.40 8.39 1.25
C SER A 67 8.35 7.27 0.21
N VAL A 68 8.31 6.01 0.65
CA VAL A 68 8.18 4.87 -0.24
C VAL A 68 6.85 4.91 -0.97
N VAL A 69 5.76 5.16 -0.24
CA VAL A 69 4.43 5.26 -0.86
C VAL A 69 4.40 6.41 -1.87
N LEU A 70 4.94 7.57 -1.52
CA LEU A 70 5.01 8.71 -2.44
C LEU A 70 5.77 8.36 -3.71
N ASP A 71 6.89 7.67 -3.59
CA ASP A 71 7.70 7.27 -4.73
C ASP A 71 7.00 6.25 -5.63
N LEU A 72 6.14 5.41 -5.05
CA LEU A 72 5.43 4.39 -5.80
C LEU A 72 4.26 4.94 -6.61
N ILE A 73 3.72 6.08 -6.22
CA ILE A 73 2.62 6.71 -6.97
C ILE A 73 3.11 7.04 -8.38
N GLY A 74 2.45 6.44 -9.38
CA GLY A 74 2.79 6.66 -10.77
C GLY A 74 3.90 5.76 -11.32
N THR A 75 4.54 4.92 -10.49
CA THR A 75 5.64 4.07 -10.94
C THR A 75 5.30 2.59 -10.98
N LYS A 76 4.37 2.13 -10.14
CA LYS A 76 3.90 0.74 -10.19
C LYS A 76 2.46 0.64 -9.69
N PRO A 77 1.76 -0.46 -10.00
CA PRO A 77 0.39 -0.66 -9.54
C PRO A 77 0.34 -0.67 -8.02
N LEU A 78 -0.52 0.18 -7.47
CA LEU A 78 -0.69 0.37 -6.04
C LEU A 78 -2.18 0.30 -5.73
N MET A 79 -2.57 -0.67 -4.90
CA MET A 79 -3.94 -0.85 -4.47
C MET A 79 -4.08 -0.38 -3.03
N ALA A 80 -5.04 0.50 -2.79
CA ALA A 80 -5.34 0.96 -1.44
C ALA A 80 -6.67 0.37 -0.98
N ILE A 81 -6.73 -0.05 0.28
CA ILE A 81 -7.91 -0.71 0.85
C ILE A 81 -8.36 0.07 2.08
N CYS A 82 -9.65 0.37 2.19
CA CYS A 82 -10.26 1.08 3.30
C CYS A 82 -9.57 2.43 3.55
N VAL A 83 -9.06 2.67 4.75
CA VAL A 83 -8.37 3.92 5.08
C VAL A 83 -7.14 4.15 4.20
N GLY A 84 -6.55 3.07 3.65
CA GLY A 84 -5.47 3.21 2.68
C GLY A 84 -5.83 4.07 1.48
N MET A 85 -7.10 4.03 1.06
CA MET A 85 -7.57 4.88 -0.04
C MET A 85 -7.50 6.37 0.32
N GLN A 86 -7.83 6.72 1.56
CA GLN A 86 -7.76 8.10 2.04
C GLN A 86 -6.32 8.57 2.14
N ILE A 87 -5.43 7.71 2.62
CA ILE A 87 -4.00 8.00 2.71
C ILE A 87 -3.43 8.27 1.32
N LEU A 88 -3.74 7.40 0.38
CA LEU A 88 -3.23 7.51 -0.98
C LEU A 88 -3.73 8.79 -1.65
N ALA A 89 -5.00 9.14 -1.46
CA ALA A 89 -5.57 10.37 -1.98
C ALA A 89 -4.87 11.60 -1.38
N LYS A 90 -4.59 11.56 -0.07
CA LYS A 90 -3.92 12.66 0.62
C LYS A 90 -2.49 12.85 0.10
N TYR A 91 -1.74 11.77 -0.04
CA TYR A 91 -0.38 11.84 -0.58
C TYR A 91 -0.38 12.30 -2.04
N GLY A 92 -1.39 11.88 -2.80
CA GLY A 92 -1.53 12.29 -4.18
C GLY A 92 -1.81 13.77 -4.33
N GLU A 93 -2.58 14.37 -3.43
CA GLU A 93 -2.81 15.80 -3.41
C GLU A 93 -1.52 16.58 -3.18
N GLU A 94 -0.62 16.03 -2.37
CA GLU A 94 0.66 16.66 -2.06
C GLU A 94 1.65 16.56 -3.20
N SER A 95 1.59 15.48 -3.98
CA SER A 95 2.52 15.26 -5.10
C SER A 95 1.91 15.64 -6.44
N SER A 96 0.76 15.06 -6.79
CA SER A 96 0.03 15.32 -8.03
C SER A 96 -1.33 14.66 -7.91
N GLY A 97 -2.35 15.40 -7.55
CA GLY A 97 -3.68 14.87 -7.26
C GLY A 97 -4.26 13.99 -8.36
N VAL A 98 -4.01 14.33 -9.61
CA VAL A 98 -4.57 13.59 -10.75
C VAL A 98 -4.01 12.17 -10.81
N GLN A 99 -2.71 12.00 -10.59
CA GLN A 99 -2.10 10.67 -10.60
C GLN A 99 -2.61 9.80 -9.48
N ALA A 100 -2.77 10.35 -8.28
CA ALA A 100 -3.25 9.58 -7.15
C ALA A 100 -4.64 9.03 -7.39
N LEU A 101 -5.53 9.82 -7.96
CA LEU A 101 -6.90 9.39 -8.23
C LEU A 101 -6.94 8.21 -9.20
N SER A 102 -6.04 8.17 -10.18
CA SER A 102 -6.00 7.07 -11.13
C SER A 102 -5.46 5.77 -10.54
N LEU A 103 -4.82 5.82 -9.38
CA LEU A 103 -4.20 4.66 -8.73
C LEU A 103 -5.05 4.07 -7.62
N ILE A 104 -6.19 4.68 -7.27
CA ILE A 104 -7.08 4.15 -6.25
C ILE A 104 -7.98 3.10 -6.88
N HIS A 105 -7.90 1.89 -6.33
CA HIS A 105 -8.73 0.76 -6.74
C HIS A 105 -9.49 0.22 -5.54
N ILE A 106 -10.71 -0.08 -5.74
CA ILE A 106 -11.61 -0.58 -4.69
C ILE A 106 -11.86 -2.06 -4.89
#